data_4a8521a351d6d94507444da418f037db
#
_entry.id   4a8521a351d6d94507444da418f037db
#
_cell.length_a   1.000
_cell.length_b   1.000
_cell.length_c   1.000
_cell.angle_alpha   90.00
_cell.angle_beta   90.00
_cell.angle_gamma   90.00
#
_symmetry.space_group_name_H-M   'P 1'
#
loop_
_entity.id
_entity.type
_entity.pdbx_description
1 polymer ?
#
loop_
_entity_poly.entity_id
_entity_poly.type
_entity_poly.pdbx_seq_one_letter_code
_entity_poly.pdbx_strand_id
1 'polypeptide(L)'
;VNLLLSFILLLANTQLNKRLVFLLLSCFTIGMAAEILGVRYGFIFGEYAYGAVLGVKFMEVPLLIGINWCILIFITGNIAQFFSDSFWVKTFVGVALMLALDMVIEPVAPVLDFWTFADGLASFHNYLGWALVALPLQMAFHKWKITIEGFYPFHLFILQFLFFTILLIKINSIGI
;
A
#
# COMPACT_ATOMS: atom_id res chain seq x y z
N VAL A 1 5.61 11.96 1.80
CA VAL A 1 6.57 10.87 2.09
C VAL A 1 7.24 10.45 0.78
N ASN A 2 8.57 10.39 0.76
CA ASN A 2 9.31 9.99 -0.43
C ASN A 2 9.33 8.44 -0.52
N LEU A 3 8.48 7.87 -1.38
CA LEU A 3 8.33 6.43 -1.54
C LEU A 3 9.65 5.73 -1.94
N LEU A 4 10.46 6.35 -2.81
CA LEU A 4 11.74 5.77 -3.20
C LEU A 4 12.72 5.69 -2.03
N LEU A 5 12.84 6.75 -1.22
CA LEU A 5 13.67 6.73 -0.02
C LEU A 5 13.16 5.69 0.97
N SER A 6 11.85 5.62 1.19
CA SER A 6 11.24 4.61 2.05
C SER A 6 11.54 3.19 1.59
N PHE A 7 11.52 2.95 0.29
CA PHE A 7 11.85 1.65 -0.29
C PHE A 7 13.34 1.30 -0.12
N ILE A 8 14.24 2.25 -0.35
CA ILE A 8 15.68 2.06 -0.14
C ILE A 8 15.96 1.73 1.33
N LEU A 9 15.35 2.46 2.27
CA LEU A 9 15.50 2.20 3.70
C LEU A 9 14.90 0.84 4.11
N LEU A 10 13.79 0.41 3.50
CA LEU A 10 13.24 -0.92 3.70
C LEU A 10 14.24 -2.00 3.29
N LEU A 11 14.84 -1.86 2.11
CA LEU A 11 15.85 -2.82 1.63
C LEU A 11 17.11 -2.82 2.51
N ALA A 12 17.54 -1.66 2.99
CA ALA A 12 18.71 -1.52 3.87
C ALA A 12 18.51 -2.19 5.24
N ASN A 13 17.26 -2.31 5.70
CA ASN A 13 16.90 -2.96 6.97
C ASN A 13 16.40 -4.42 6.79
N THR A 14 16.66 -5.01 5.63
CA THR A 14 16.21 -6.38 5.33
C THR A 14 17.35 -7.20 4.77
N GLN A 15 17.50 -8.45 5.22
CA GLN A 15 18.51 -9.35 4.65
C GLN A 15 18.06 -9.87 3.29
N LEU A 16 18.82 -9.48 2.26
CA LEU A 16 18.53 -9.89 0.88
C LEU A 16 18.72 -11.41 0.72
N ASN A 17 17.65 -12.08 0.33
CA ASN A 17 17.66 -13.50 -0.02
C ASN A 17 16.68 -13.77 -1.15
N LYS A 18 16.75 -14.97 -1.75
CA LYS A 18 15.91 -15.34 -2.92
C LYS A 18 14.41 -15.21 -2.64
N ARG A 19 13.93 -15.53 -1.42
CA ARG A 19 12.52 -15.44 -1.06
C ARG A 19 12.05 -13.99 -0.99
N LEU A 20 12.89 -13.13 -0.40
CA LEU A 20 12.62 -11.70 -0.33
C LEU A 20 12.52 -11.09 -1.75
N VAL A 21 13.53 -11.33 -2.59
CA VAL A 21 13.54 -10.80 -3.97
C VAL A 21 12.33 -11.29 -4.75
N PHE A 22 11.99 -12.58 -4.63
CA PHE A 22 10.79 -13.11 -5.29
C PHE A 22 9.51 -12.46 -4.78
N LEU A 23 9.38 -12.23 -3.47
CA LEU A 23 8.21 -11.55 -2.90
C LEU A 23 8.14 -10.08 -3.34
N LEU A 24 9.26 -9.35 -3.37
CA LEU A 24 9.31 -7.98 -3.88
C LEU A 24 8.82 -7.90 -5.33
N LEU A 25 9.35 -8.78 -6.19
CA LEU A 25 8.92 -8.85 -7.57
C LEU A 25 7.44 -9.21 -7.70
N SER A 26 6.94 -10.13 -6.85
CA SER A 26 5.53 -10.50 -6.81
C SER A 26 4.64 -9.35 -6.37
N CYS A 27 5.02 -8.61 -5.30
CA CYS A 27 4.28 -7.44 -4.83
C CYS A 27 4.21 -6.36 -5.91
N PHE A 28 5.34 -6.08 -6.55
CA PHE A 28 5.40 -5.09 -7.63
C PHE A 28 4.54 -5.51 -8.83
N THR A 29 4.73 -6.72 -9.34
CA THR A 29 4.05 -7.17 -10.57
C THR A 29 2.56 -7.40 -10.36
N ILE A 30 2.16 -8.02 -9.25
CA ILE A 30 0.74 -8.27 -8.93
C ILE A 30 0.05 -6.94 -8.62
N GLY A 31 0.68 -6.07 -7.81
CA GLY A 31 0.16 -4.73 -7.54
C GLY A 31 -0.03 -3.94 -8.83
N MET A 32 0.99 -3.81 -9.68
CA MET A 32 0.89 -3.12 -10.98
C MET A 32 -0.17 -3.73 -11.88
N ALA A 33 -0.27 -5.07 -11.95
CA ALA A 33 -1.29 -5.72 -12.77
C ALA A 33 -2.70 -5.43 -12.28
N ALA A 34 -2.93 -5.46 -10.95
CA ALA A 34 -4.21 -5.12 -10.35
C ALA A 34 -4.60 -3.66 -10.64
N GLU A 35 -3.66 -2.73 -10.50
CA GLU A 35 -3.86 -1.32 -10.79
C GLU A 35 -4.18 -1.05 -12.27
N ILE A 36 -3.44 -1.71 -13.19
CA ILE A 36 -3.70 -1.59 -14.63
C ILE A 36 -5.10 -2.10 -14.98
N LEU A 37 -5.51 -3.22 -14.38
CA LEU A 37 -6.87 -3.75 -14.56
C LEU A 37 -7.93 -2.80 -13.94
N GLY A 38 -7.61 -2.18 -12.80
CA GLY A 38 -8.46 -1.18 -12.15
C GLY A 38 -8.67 0.03 -13.05
N VAL A 39 -7.58 0.70 -13.46
CA VAL A 39 -7.63 1.92 -14.28
C VAL A 39 -8.30 1.68 -15.64
N ARG A 40 -8.02 0.55 -16.30
CA ARG A 40 -8.53 0.28 -17.66
C ARG A 40 -9.97 -0.21 -17.71
N TYR A 41 -10.37 -0.99 -16.71
CA TYR A 41 -11.64 -1.71 -16.77
C TYR A 41 -12.56 -1.46 -15.57
N GLY A 42 -12.13 -0.69 -14.57
CA GLY A 42 -12.86 -0.51 -13.32
C GLY A 42 -13.03 -1.79 -12.50
N PHE A 43 -12.25 -2.85 -12.80
CA PHE A 43 -12.58 -4.22 -12.40
C PHE A 43 -12.33 -4.52 -10.92
N ILE A 44 -11.20 -4.05 -10.37
CA ILE A 44 -10.75 -4.45 -9.01
C ILE A 44 -11.07 -3.36 -7.99
N PHE A 45 -10.83 -2.09 -8.34
CA PHE A 45 -10.91 -0.97 -7.41
C PHE A 45 -12.06 0.01 -7.72
N GLY A 46 -12.78 -0.18 -8.84
CA GLY A 46 -13.73 0.78 -9.40
C GLY A 46 -13.07 1.69 -10.46
N GLU A 47 -13.80 2.68 -10.93
CA GLU A 47 -13.32 3.62 -11.97
C GLU A 47 -12.56 4.77 -11.33
N TYR A 48 -11.27 4.91 -11.64
CA TYR A 48 -10.40 5.99 -11.17
C TYR A 48 -9.27 6.27 -12.17
N ALA A 49 -8.64 7.42 -12.01
CA ALA A 49 -7.49 7.83 -12.81
C ALA A 49 -6.39 8.41 -11.93
N TYR A 50 -5.13 8.16 -12.29
CA TYR A 50 -3.96 8.73 -11.63
C TYR A 50 -3.63 10.13 -12.15
N GLY A 51 -3.34 11.06 -11.23
CA GLY A 51 -2.77 12.37 -11.51
C GLY A 51 -1.30 12.32 -11.98
N ALA A 52 -0.65 13.47 -12.05
CA ALA A 52 0.70 13.61 -12.60
C ALA A 52 1.82 13.49 -11.55
N VAL A 53 1.53 13.75 -10.27
CA VAL A 53 2.53 13.92 -9.21
C VAL A 53 3.32 12.64 -8.90
N LEU A 54 2.73 11.47 -9.15
CA LEU A 54 3.39 10.18 -8.89
C LEU A 54 4.40 9.77 -9.98
N GLY A 55 4.65 10.64 -10.95
CA GLY A 55 5.75 10.50 -11.92
C GLY A 55 5.45 9.55 -13.08
N VAL A 56 6.49 8.82 -13.54
CA VAL A 56 6.44 8.02 -14.76
C VAL A 56 5.41 6.91 -14.66
N LYS A 57 4.51 6.85 -15.67
CA LYS A 57 3.44 5.87 -15.78
C LYS A 57 3.77 4.76 -16.78
N PHE A 58 3.36 3.55 -16.46
CA PHE A 58 3.27 2.43 -17.38
C PHE A 58 1.81 1.99 -17.48
N MET A 59 1.25 2.02 -18.69
CA MET A 59 -0.16 1.72 -18.95
C MET A 59 -1.12 2.53 -18.05
N GLU A 60 -0.84 3.84 -17.91
CA GLU A 60 -1.59 4.84 -17.13
C GLU A 60 -1.40 4.74 -15.60
N VAL A 61 -0.68 3.74 -15.09
CA VAL A 61 -0.37 3.54 -13.67
C VAL A 61 1.05 4.00 -13.36
N PRO A 62 1.27 4.87 -12.35
CA PRO A 62 2.61 5.28 -11.93
C PRO A 62 3.43 4.09 -11.41
N LEU A 63 4.69 3.97 -11.83
CA LEU A 63 5.59 2.91 -11.35
C LEU A 63 5.82 2.96 -9.84
N LEU A 64 5.71 4.14 -9.23
CA LEU A 64 5.77 4.32 -7.78
C LEU A 64 4.68 3.56 -7.03
N ILE A 65 3.54 3.28 -7.67
CA ILE A 65 2.46 2.49 -7.05
C ILE A 65 2.88 1.03 -6.87
N GLY A 66 3.58 0.43 -7.83
CA GLY A 66 4.16 -0.91 -7.64
C GLY A 66 5.17 -0.95 -6.49
N ILE A 67 5.98 0.10 -6.32
CA ILE A 67 6.88 0.26 -5.17
C ILE A 67 6.06 0.43 -3.87
N ASN A 68 4.96 1.18 -3.90
CA ASN A 68 4.09 1.35 -2.74
C ASN A 68 3.47 0.03 -2.28
N TRP A 69 3.03 -0.83 -3.21
CA TRP A 69 2.58 -2.19 -2.89
C TRP A 69 3.65 -3.00 -2.15
N CYS A 70 4.92 -2.92 -2.59
CA CYS A 70 6.03 -3.56 -1.88
C CYS A 70 6.16 -3.00 -0.46
N ILE A 71 6.22 -1.67 -0.31
CA ILE A 71 6.37 -1.02 0.99
C ILE A 71 5.25 -1.45 1.94
N LEU A 72 3.98 -1.35 1.49
CA LEU A 72 2.82 -1.63 2.33
C LEU A 72 2.78 -3.09 2.80
N ILE A 73 2.95 -4.06 1.89
CA ILE A 73 2.98 -5.49 2.26
C ILE A 73 4.07 -5.76 3.30
N PHE A 74 5.25 -5.18 3.10
CA PHE A 74 6.40 -5.46 3.97
C PHE A 74 6.26 -4.79 5.34
N ILE A 75 5.87 -3.52 5.42
CA ILE A 75 5.75 -2.85 6.72
C ILE A 75 4.58 -3.39 7.53
N THR A 76 3.40 -3.60 6.91
CA THR A 76 2.22 -4.10 7.63
C THR A 76 2.36 -5.57 8.00
N GLY A 77 2.96 -6.38 7.13
CA GLY A 77 3.28 -7.77 7.43
C GLY A 77 4.27 -7.91 8.58
N ASN A 78 5.31 -7.08 8.63
CA ASN A 78 6.25 -7.07 9.75
C ASN A 78 5.58 -6.62 11.05
N ILE A 79 4.79 -5.54 11.03
CA ILE A 79 4.04 -5.07 12.20
C ILE A 79 3.08 -6.16 12.70
N ALA A 80 2.38 -6.85 11.81
CA ALA A 80 1.41 -7.89 12.16
C ALA A 80 2.04 -9.06 12.95
N GLN A 81 3.35 -9.33 12.77
CA GLN A 81 4.07 -10.38 13.53
C GLN A 81 4.14 -10.09 15.04
N PHE A 82 4.02 -8.82 15.45
CA PHE A 82 4.02 -8.45 16.88
C PHE A 82 2.67 -8.73 17.57
N PHE A 83 1.59 -8.88 16.80
CA PHE A 83 0.25 -9.09 17.37
C PHE A 83 -0.06 -10.56 17.64
N SER A 84 0.54 -11.50 16.92
CA SER A 84 0.24 -12.92 17.07
C SER A 84 1.25 -13.80 16.34
N ASP A 85 1.46 -15.02 16.86
CA ASP A 85 2.20 -16.08 16.17
C ASP A 85 1.34 -16.84 15.18
N SER A 86 0.02 -16.77 15.30
CA SER A 86 -0.93 -17.43 14.38
C SER A 86 -0.79 -16.90 12.96
N PHE A 87 -0.58 -17.82 12.01
CA PHE A 87 -0.46 -17.50 10.60
C PHE A 87 -1.65 -16.66 10.07
N TRP A 88 -2.86 -17.08 10.39
CA TRP A 88 -4.06 -16.39 9.91
C TRP A 88 -4.28 -15.04 10.58
N VAL A 89 -4.05 -14.96 11.89
CA VAL A 89 -4.23 -13.69 12.63
C VAL A 89 -3.30 -12.63 12.06
N LYS A 90 -1.99 -12.92 11.93
CA LYS A 90 -1.05 -11.93 11.38
C LYS A 90 -1.31 -11.61 9.90
N THR A 91 -1.80 -12.57 9.11
CA THR A 91 -2.20 -12.30 7.73
C THR A 91 -3.35 -11.28 7.68
N PHE A 92 -4.43 -11.52 8.45
CA PHE A 92 -5.55 -10.59 8.49
C PHE A 92 -5.22 -9.25 9.12
N VAL A 93 -4.38 -9.21 10.16
CA VAL A 93 -3.87 -7.95 10.75
C VAL A 93 -3.07 -7.15 9.71
N GLY A 94 -2.20 -7.80 8.94
CA GLY A 94 -1.45 -7.14 7.87
C GLY A 94 -2.37 -6.50 6.82
N VAL A 95 -3.39 -7.23 6.36
CA VAL A 95 -4.41 -6.68 5.44
C VAL A 95 -5.18 -5.54 6.09
N ALA A 96 -5.62 -5.69 7.33
CA ALA A 96 -6.39 -4.64 8.04
C ALA A 96 -5.58 -3.35 8.21
N LEU A 97 -4.28 -3.44 8.49
CA LEU A 97 -3.39 -2.27 8.57
C LEU A 97 -3.25 -1.57 7.22
N MET A 98 -3.17 -2.33 6.11
CA MET A 98 -3.15 -1.74 4.77
C MET A 98 -4.45 -0.98 4.49
N LEU A 99 -5.60 -1.59 4.75
CA LEU A 99 -6.91 -0.94 4.56
C LEU A 99 -7.07 0.30 5.45
N ALA A 100 -6.61 0.24 6.70
CA ALA A 100 -6.67 1.39 7.61
C ALA A 100 -5.86 2.58 7.09
N LEU A 101 -4.69 2.32 6.46
CA LEU A 101 -3.90 3.38 5.86
C LEU A 101 -4.57 3.91 4.58
N ASP A 102 -5.10 3.04 3.74
CA ASP A 102 -5.82 3.40 2.52
C ASP A 102 -7.02 4.31 2.83
N MET A 103 -7.81 3.98 3.86
CA MET A 103 -8.95 4.79 4.32
C MET A 103 -8.60 6.24 4.66
N VAL A 104 -7.40 6.52 5.15
CA VAL A 104 -6.98 7.91 5.45
C VAL A 104 -6.31 8.57 4.26
N ILE A 105 -5.78 7.82 3.29
CA ILE A 105 -5.19 8.35 2.07
C ILE A 105 -6.26 8.75 1.06
N GLU A 106 -7.30 7.93 0.90
CA GLU A 106 -8.33 8.09 -0.13
C GLU A 106 -8.95 9.50 -0.19
N PRO A 107 -9.43 10.09 0.92
CA PRO A 107 -10.00 11.44 0.86
C PRO A 107 -8.97 12.54 0.55
N VAL A 108 -7.69 12.25 0.75
CA VAL A 108 -6.58 13.20 0.56
C VAL A 108 -5.97 13.07 -0.84
N ALA A 109 -6.08 11.91 -1.46
CA ALA A 109 -5.46 11.59 -2.73
C ALA A 109 -5.80 12.57 -3.86
N PRO A 110 -7.07 13.00 -4.08
CA PRO A 110 -7.42 13.97 -5.12
C PRO A 110 -6.77 15.34 -4.90
N VAL A 111 -6.69 15.79 -3.65
CA VAL A 111 -6.08 17.10 -3.31
C VAL A 111 -4.58 17.12 -3.58
N LEU A 112 -3.93 15.95 -3.46
CA LEU A 112 -2.50 15.79 -3.75
C LEU A 112 -2.20 15.41 -5.21
N ASP A 113 -3.19 15.39 -6.08
CA ASP A 113 -3.07 14.92 -7.47
C ASP A 113 -2.48 13.50 -7.57
N PHE A 114 -2.85 12.62 -6.62
CA PHE A 114 -2.43 11.22 -6.64
C PHE A 114 -3.36 10.40 -7.55
N TRP A 115 -4.63 10.28 -7.18
CA TRP A 115 -5.69 9.65 -7.99
C TRP A 115 -7.06 10.23 -7.61
N THR A 116 -8.02 10.07 -8.52
CA THR A 116 -9.40 10.52 -8.33
C THR A 116 -10.36 9.46 -8.85
N PHE A 117 -11.35 9.09 -8.04
CA PHE A 117 -12.44 8.19 -8.44
C PHE A 117 -13.49 8.95 -9.26
N ALA A 118 -14.11 8.27 -10.21
CA ALA A 118 -15.16 8.84 -11.06
C ALA A 118 -16.35 9.38 -10.23
N ASP A 119 -16.71 8.67 -9.17
CA ASP A 119 -17.79 9.06 -8.23
C ASP A 119 -17.31 10.01 -7.11
N GLY A 120 -16.05 10.47 -7.17
CA GLY A 120 -15.45 11.38 -6.19
C GLY A 120 -14.92 10.70 -4.92
N LEU A 121 -15.43 9.56 -4.53
CA LEU A 121 -15.02 8.82 -3.32
C LEU A 121 -14.75 7.35 -3.63
N ALA A 122 -13.80 6.76 -2.90
CA ALA A 122 -13.55 5.33 -2.93
C ALA A 122 -14.80 4.55 -2.46
N SER A 123 -15.27 3.62 -3.28
CA SER A 123 -16.39 2.76 -2.94
C SER A 123 -15.96 1.59 -2.06
N PHE A 124 -16.92 0.87 -1.48
CA PHE A 124 -16.65 -0.39 -0.77
C PHE A 124 -15.92 -1.42 -1.67
N HIS A 125 -16.18 -1.37 -2.98
CA HIS A 125 -15.50 -2.19 -3.98
C HIS A 125 -13.99 -1.97 -3.99
N ASN A 126 -13.51 -0.73 -3.84
CA ASN A 126 -12.08 -0.43 -3.72
C ASN A 126 -11.45 -1.20 -2.54
N TYR A 127 -12.04 -1.12 -1.36
CA TYR A 127 -11.48 -1.80 -0.17
C TYR A 127 -11.52 -3.33 -0.27
N LEU A 128 -12.52 -3.89 -0.92
CA LEU A 128 -12.54 -5.33 -1.25
C LEU A 128 -11.42 -5.69 -2.23
N GLY A 129 -11.20 -4.87 -3.26
CA GLY A 129 -10.11 -5.04 -4.20
C GLY A 129 -8.74 -5.03 -3.52
N TRP A 130 -8.51 -4.06 -2.65
CA TRP A 130 -7.30 -3.99 -1.82
C TRP A 130 -7.11 -5.24 -0.97
N ALA A 131 -8.17 -5.69 -0.28
CA ALA A 131 -8.12 -6.91 0.54
C ALA A 131 -7.80 -8.15 -0.30
N LEU A 132 -8.42 -8.30 -1.47
CA LEU A 132 -8.21 -9.45 -2.37
C LEU A 132 -6.78 -9.52 -2.91
N VAL A 133 -6.17 -8.39 -3.24
CA VAL A 133 -4.79 -8.33 -3.73
C VAL A 133 -3.80 -8.48 -2.57
N ALA A 134 -4.05 -7.83 -1.44
CA ALA A 134 -3.15 -7.87 -0.28
C ALA A 134 -3.12 -9.25 0.39
N LEU A 135 -4.23 -9.97 0.46
CA LEU A 135 -4.36 -11.23 1.19
C LEU A 135 -3.33 -12.28 0.74
N PRO A 136 -3.23 -12.66 -0.54
CA PRO A 136 -2.23 -13.65 -0.98
C PRO A 136 -0.79 -13.18 -0.78
N LEU A 137 -0.53 -11.87 -0.90
CA LEU A 137 0.80 -11.31 -0.68
C LEU A 137 1.19 -11.33 0.81
N GLN A 138 0.27 -11.03 1.72
CA GLN A 138 0.47 -11.16 3.16
C GLN A 138 0.66 -12.63 3.57
N MET A 139 -0.12 -13.54 2.98
CA MET A 139 0.09 -14.99 3.19
C MET A 139 1.50 -15.41 2.77
N ALA A 140 1.99 -14.96 1.61
CA ALA A 140 3.34 -15.26 1.13
C ALA A 140 4.41 -14.66 2.07
N PHE A 141 4.23 -13.42 2.52
CA PHE A 141 5.12 -12.76 3.48
C PHE A 141 5.31 -13.62 4.75
N HIS A 142 4.20 -14.05 5.36
CA HIS A 142 4.24 -14.83 6.60
C HIS A 142 4.69 -16.30 6.38
N LYS A 143 4.27 -16.93 5.26
CA LYS A 143 4.70 -18.28 4.91
C LYS A 143 6.21 -18.38 4.71
N TRP A 144 6.83 -17.35 4.12
CA TRP A 144 8.27 -17.33 3.89
C TRP A 144 9.06 -16.77 5.05
N LYS A 145 8.37 -16.38 6.14
CA LYS A 145 8.98 -15.86 7.38
C LYS A 145 9.91 -14.67 7.08
N ILE A 146 9.43 -13.76 6.25
CA ILE A 146 10.15 -12.52 5.96
C ILE A 146 10.13 -11.64 7.21
N THR A 147 11.28 -11.06 7.54
CA THR A 147 11.44 -10.15 8.67
C THR A 147 12.22 -8.91 8.23
N ILE A 148 11.88 -7.78 8.83
CA ILE A 148 12.60 -6.52 8.67
C ILE A 148 13.19 -6.19 10.04
N GLU A 149 14.46 -5.82 10.06
CA GLU A 149 15.17 -5.54 11.31
C GLU A 149 14.75 -4.18 11.89
N GLY A 150 14.76 -4.09 13.21
CA GLY A 150 14.48 -2.85 13.94
C GLY A 150 13.03 -2.37 13.90
N PHE A 151 12.85 -1.10 14.28
CA PHE A 151 11.54 -0.45 14.38
C PHE A 151 11.15 0.35 13.12
N TYR A 152 11.92 0.24 12.03
CA TYR A 152 11.66 0.98 10.79
C TYR A 152 10.24 0.79 10.25
N PRO A 153 9.66 -0.43 10.20
CA PRO A 153 8.29 -0.63 9.73
C PRO A 153 7.26 0.15 10.54
N PHE A 154 7.40 0.18 11.87
CA PHE A 154 6.52 0.94 12.76
C PHE A 154 6.64 2.44 12.52
N HIS A 155 7.87 2.96 12.47
CA HIS A 155 8.10 4.39 12.23
C HIS A 155 7.51 4.82 10.89
N LEU A 156 7.73 4.04 9.82
CA LEU A 156 7.22 4.39 8.51
C LEU A 156 5.69 4.35 8.46
N PHE A 157 5.08 3.31 9.03
CA PHE A 157 3.62 3.20 9.09
C PHE A 157 2.99 4.35 9.89
N ILE A 158 3.51 4.62 11.08
CA ILE A 158 3.01 5.70 11.94
C ILE A 158 3.18 7.07 11.25
N LEU A 159 4.34 7.33 10.63
CA LEU A 159 4.58 8.57 9.92
C LEU A 159 3.62 8.75 8.73
N GLN A 160 3.37 7.71 7.95
CA GLN A 160 2.40 7.77 6.86
C GLN A 160 0.98 8.00 7.40
N PHE A 161 0.57 7.22 8.39
CA PHE A 161 -0.76 7.34 8.98
C PHE A 161 -1.03 8.72 9.58
N LEU A 162 -0.09 9.25 10.37
CA LEU A 162 -0.19 10.59 10.96
C LEU A 162 -0.17 11.68 9.88
N PHE A 163 0.72 11.57 8.89
CA PHE A 163 0.80 12.55 7.81
C PHE A 163 -0.53 12.70 7.07
N PHE A 164 -1.12 11.59 6.63
CA PHE A 164 -2.39 11.64 5.89
C PHE A 164 -3.57 12.00 6.80
N THR A 165 -3.57 11.56 8.08
CA THR A 165 -4.59 11.96 9.05
C THR A 165 -4.56 13.48 9.32
N ILE A 166 -3.38 14.07 9.50
CA ILE A 166 -3.24 15.52 9.70
C ILE A 166 -3.72 16.27 8.45
N LEU A 167 -3.37 15.81 7.27
CA LEU A 167 -3.86 16.43 6.03
C LEU A 167 -5.38 16.32 5.90
N LEU A 168 -5.96 15.17 6.21
CA LEU A 168 -7.41 14.97 6.20
C LEU A 168 -8.13 15.92 7.15
N ILE A 169 -7.63 16.07 8.39
CA ILE A 169 -8.17 17.03 9.36
C ILE A 169 -8.07 18.45 8.81
N LYS A 170 -6.94 18.82 8.23
CA LYS A 170 -6.73 20.15 7.66
C LYS A 170 -7.67 20.43 6.48
N ILE A 171 -7.85 19.50 5.56
CA ILE A 171 -8.77 19.61 4.41
C ILE A 171 -10.19 19.85 4.93
N ASN A 172 -10.66 19.02 5.85
CA ASN A 172 -11.99 19.15 6.45
C ASN A 172 -12.18 20.48 7.21
N SER A 173 -11.14 21.03 7.82
CA SER A 173 -11.22 22.31 8.57
C SER A 173 -11.25 23.55 7.67
N ILE A 174 -10.77 23.44 6.42
CA ILE A 174 -10.73 24.55 5.45
C ILE A 174 -11.96 24.49 4.50
N GLY A 175 -12.70 23.38 4.51
CA GLY A 175 -13.91 23.21 3.70
C GLY A 175 -13.61 23.02 2.20
N ILE A 176 -12.45 22.41 1.88
CA ILE A 176 -12.06 22.05 0.52
C ILE A 176 -12.47 20.61 0.25
#